data_631696b044612ae51698c5b48938e5d0
#
_entry.id   631696b044612ae51698c5b48938e5d0
#
_cell.length_a   1.000
_cell.length_b   1.000
_cell.length_c   1.000
_cell.angle_alpha   90.00
_cell.angle_beta   90.00
_cell.angle_gamma   90.00
#
_symmetry.space_group_name_H-M   'P 1'
#
loop_
_entity.id
_entity.type
_entity.pdbx_description
1 polymer ?
#
loop_
_entity_poly.entity_id
_entity_poly.type
_entity_poly.pdbx_seq_one_letter_code
_entity_poly.pdbx_strand_id
1 'polypeptide(L)'
;MTVRSLKPWIAGLVFGCYTIQWMAVVGFLPTIYEQNGVTGIWPGVLSAVVGGLNAVGAVATAPLLQRGATPRQLIIPAFVLMGTTSLLTFAVDWTGVPGGTALQFACVAAFSLIGAVVPSTLTRLAVDLAPPGGSAPAAMGLMQQIFNVGNFTGPALVAWLATATGGWNSTWLMTCGFATLGILLSLYLSRRRLGLDFAHR
;
A
#
# COMPACT_ATOMS: atom_id res chain seq x y z
N MET A 1 -17.06 0.15 -22.80
CA MET A 1 -16.32 -1.14 -22.86
C MET A 1 -15.39 -1.32 -21.66
N THR A 2 -14.57 -0.36 -21.29
CA THR A 2 -13.61 -0.47 -20.17
C THR A 2 -14.23 -0.83 -18.81
N VAL A 3 -15.36 -0.20 -18.44
CA VAL A 3 -16.07 -0.46 -17.17
C VAL A 3 -16.67 -1.88 -17.10
N ARG A 4 -16.90 -2.53 -18.24
CA ARG A 4 -17.38 -3.92 -18.30
C ARG A 4 -16.25 -4.96 -18.25
N SER A 5 -14.99 -4.52 -18.37
CA SER A 5 -13.82 -5.40 -18.28
C SER A 5 -13.45 -5.66 -16.83
N LEU A 6 -13.20 -6.92 -16.48
CA LEU A 6 -12.85 -7.32 -15.11
C LEU A 6 -11.44 -6.87 -14.71
N LYS A 7 -10.51 -6.76 -15.66
CA LYS A 7 -9.09 -6.45 -15.39
C LYS A 7 -8.88 -5.10 -14.67
N PRO A 8 -9.44 -3.97 -15.16
CA PRO A 8 -9.32 -2.69 -14.47
C PRO A 8 -9.93 -2.69 -13.05
N TRP A 9 -11.01 -3.45 -12.83
CA TRP A 9 -11.64 -3.58 -11.52
C TRP A 9 -10.73 -4.30 -10.53
N ILE A 10 -10.13 -5.44 -10.93
CA ILE A 10 -9.21 -6.18 -10.07
C ILE A 10 -7.96 -5.34 -9.77
N ALA A 11 -7.38 -4.69 -10.77
CA ALA A 11 -6.26 -3.79 -10.55
C ALA A 11 -6.62 -2.61 -9.62
N GLY A 12 -7.83 -2.05 -9.78
CA GLY A 12 -8.37 -1.04 -8.86
C GLY A 12 -8.50 -1.58 -7.43
N LEU A 13 -8.99 -2.81 -7.24
CA LEU A 13 -9.09 -3.43 -5.92
C LEU A 13 -7.71 -3.67 -5.31
N VAL A 14 -6.69 -4.09 -6.09
CA VAL A 14 -5.30 -4.16 -5.62
C VAL A 14 -4.82 -2.78 -5.16
N PHE A 15 -5.14 -1.74 -5.93
CA PHE A 15 -4.82 -0.36 -5.58
C PHE A 15 -5.52 0.10 -4.30
N GLY A 16 -6.81 -0.25 -4.14
CA GLY A 16 -7.58 -0.01 -2.92
C GLY A 16 -6.98 -0.71 -1.70
N CYS A 17 -6.55 -1.97 -1.83
CA CYS A 17 -5.86 -2.69 -0.75
C CYS A 17 -4.59 -1.98 -0.29
N TYR A 18 -3.81 -1.42 -1.21
CA TYR A 18 -2.64 -0.61 -0.87
C TYR A 18 -3.03 0.66 -0.12
N THR A 19 -3.96 1.44 -0.69
CA THR A 19 -4.27 2.77 -0.16
C THR A 19 -4.95 2.72 1.21
N ILE A 20 -5.81 1.71 1.45
CA ILE A 20 -6.41 1.47 2.76
C ILE A 20 -5.32 1.25 3.82
N GLN A 21 -4.34 0.39 3.54
CA GLN A 21 -3.23 0.13 4.46
C GLN A 21 -2.36 1.36 4.68
N TRP A 22 -2.01 2.05 3.59
CA TRP A 22 -1.12 3.21 3.66
C TRP A 22 -1.75 4.34 4.46
N MET A 23 -3.03 4.65 4.21
CA MET A 23 -3.77 5.68 4.95
C MET A 23 -4.05 5.28 6.40
N ALA A 24 -4.26 4.00 6.68
CA ALA A 24 -4.42 3.51 8.04
C ALA A 24 -3.17 3.74 8.89
N VAL A 25 -1.98 3.55 8.30
CA VAL A 25 -0.71 3.73 9.01
C VAL A 25 -0.30 5.21 8.99
N VAL A 26 -0.16 5.80 7.81
CA VAL A 26 0.44 7.14 7.66
C VAL A 26 -0.52 8.24 8.08
N GLY A 27 -1.82 8.07 7.89
CA GLY A 27 -2.83 9.06 8.24
C GLY A 27 -2.92 9.40 9.72
N PHE A 28 -2.56 8.45 10.60
CA PHE A 28 -2.59 8.63 12.06
C PHE A 28 -1.21 8.69 12.71
N LEU A 29 -0.13 8.69 11.93
CA LEU A 29 1.23 8.75 12.48
C LEU A 29 1.46 9.91 13.45
N PRO A 30 1.05 11.15 13.18
CA PRO A 30 1.22 12.23 14.14
C PRO A 30 0.58 11.91 15.49
N THR A 31 -0.67 11.44 15.48
CA THR A 31 -1.42 11.06 16.70
C THR A 31 -0.75 9.90 17.43
N ILE A 32 -0.26 8.89 16.71
CA ILE A 32 0.44 7.74 17.29
C ILE A 32 1.73 8.19 17.96
N TYR A 33 2.50 9.08 17.32
CA TYR A 33 3.74 9.62 17.89
C TYR A 33 3.47 10.48 19.13
N GLU A 34 2.43 11.32 19.12
CA GLU A 34 2.03 12.12 20.29
C GLU A 34 1.63 11.24 21.47
N GLN A 35 0.85 10.19 21.24
CA GLN A 35 0.48 9.23 22.29
C GLN A 35 1.67 8.45 22.83
N ASN A 36 2.71 8.23 22.02
CA ASN A 36 3.97 7.62 22.44
C ASN A 36 4.97 8.62 23.06
N GLY A 37 4.51 9.83 23.39
CA GLY A 37 5.33 10.84 24.10
C GLY A 37 6.26 11.67 23.22
N VAL A 38 6.14 11.58 21.88
CA VAL A 38 6.85 12.47 20.97
C VAL A 38 6.14 13.82 20.93
N THR A 39 6.82 14.90 21.30
CA THR A 39 6.22 16.23 21.50
C THR A 39 6.74 17.27 20.50
N GLY A 40 6.08 18.42 20.45
CA GLY A 40 6.47 19.56 19.63
C GLY A 40 6.23 19.34 18.13
N ILE A 41 7.21 19.68 17.33
CA ILE A 41 7.13 19.58 15.85
C ILE A 41 7.43 18.17 15.31
N TRP A 42 8.01 17.30 16.14
CA TRP A 42 8.57 16.01 15.73
C TRP A 42 7.52 15.03 15.17
N PRO A 43 6.29 14.90 15.72
CA PRO A 43 5.26 14.05 15.11
C PRO A 43 5.00 14.40 13.65
N GLY A 44 4.91 15.70 13.34
CA GLY A 44 4.72 16.19 11.96
C GLY A 44 5.94 15.93 11.09
N VAL A 45 7.15 16.21 11.59
CA VAL A 45 8.41 16.00 10.84
C VAL A 45 8.61 14.51 10.50
N LEU A 46 8.45 13.61 11.48
CA LEU A 46 8.59 12.17 11.26
C LEU A 46 7.56 11.65 10.25
N SER A 47 6.31 12.13 10.35
CA SER A 47 5.25 11.76 9.39
C SER A 47 5.55 12.29 7.98
N ALA A 48 6.10 13.50 7.86
CA ALA A 48 6.53 14.05 6.58
C ALA A 48 7.69 13.27 5.95
N VAL A 49 8.64 12.81 6.77
CA VAL A 49 9.74 11.93 6.31
C VAL A 49 9.17 10.63 5.76
N VAL A 50 8.23 9.98 6.46
CA VAL A 50 7.57 8.75 6.01
C VAL A 50 6.83 8.98 4.68
N GLY A 51 6.12 10.09 4.54
CA GLY A 51 5.47 10.49 3.29
C GLY A 51 6.48 10.75 2.15
N GLY A 52 7.59 11.41 2.45
CA GLY A 52 8.69 11.65 1.49
C GLY A 52 9.34 10.34 1.02
N LEU A 53 9.54 9.37 1.90
CA LEU A 53 10.05 8.05 1.55
C LEU A 53 9.11 7.29 0.59
N ASN A 54 7.80 7.49 0.68
CA ASN A 54 6.87 6.96 -0.31
C ASN A 54 7.17 7.52 -1.72
N ALA A 55 7.41 8.82 -1.84
CA ALA A 55 7.79 9.44 -3.12
C ALA A 55 9.12 8.87 -3.66
N VAL A 56 10.11 8.66 -2.78
CA VAL A 56 11.39 8.02 -3.16
C VAL A 56 11.16 6.61 -3.68
N GLY A 57 10.34 5.80 -2.99
CA GLY A 57 9.96 4.45 -3.41
C GLY A 57 9.27 4.44 -4.78
N ALA A 58 8.38 5.41 -5.04
CA ALA A 58 7.71 5.55 -6.32
C ALA A 58 8.71 5.80 -7.46
N VAL A 59 9.65 6.72 -7.27
CA VAL A 59 10.70 7.01 -8.26
C VAL A 59 11.61 5.81 -8.46
N ALA A 60 12.01 5.11 -7.38
CA ALA A 60 12.87 3.92 -7.45
C ALA A 60 12.22 2.74 -8.19
N THR A 61 10.91 2.71 -8.32
CA THR A 61 10.18 1.65 -9.04
C THR A 61 10.37 1.75 -10.57
N ALA A 62 10.52 2.95 -11.12
CA ALA A 62 10.60 3.15 -12.57
C ALA A 62 11.78 2.38 -13.23
N PRO A 63 13.03 2.43 -12.73
CA PRO A 63 14.13 1.66 -13.29
C PRO A 63 13.94 0.15 -13.18
N LEU A 64 13.25 -0.35 -12.17
CA LEU A 64 12.96 -1.79 -12.04
C LEU A 64 12.02 -2.26 -13.16
N LEU A 65 10.98 -1.48 -13.45
CA LEU A 65 10.06 -1.73 -14.57
C LEU A 65 10.77 -1.63 -15.93
N GLN A 66 11.68 -0.66 -16.10
CA GLN A 66 12.47 -0.51 -17.33
C GLN A 66 13.44 -1.69 -17.55
N ARG A 67 13.94 -2.30 -16.48
CA ARG A 67 14.79 -3.51 -16.54
C ARG A 67 14.00 -4.80 -16.74
N GLY A 68 12.69 -4.72 -16.99
CA GLY A 68 11.85 -5.86 -17.29
C GLY A 68 11.28 -6.60 -16.08
N ALA A 69 11.33 -6.01 -14.88
CA ALA A 69 10.64 -6.59 -13.74
C ALA A 69 9.12 -6.67 -14.00
N THR A 70 8.55 -7.84 -13.77
CA THR A 70 7.12 -8.05 -13.98
C THR A 70 6.30 -7.43 -12.84
N PRO A 71 5.08 -6.96 -13.08
CA PRO A 71 4.21 -6.44 -12.04
C PRO A 71 4.02 -7.41 -10.86
N ARG A 72 3.94 -8.71 -11.13
CA ARG A 72 3.86 -9.73 -10.09
C ARG A 72 5.10 -9.75 -9.18
N GLN A 73 6.30 -9.63 -9.77
CA GLN A 73 7.57 -9.62 -9.03
C GLN A 73 7.74 -8.38 -8.16
N LEU A 74 7.00 -7.31 -8.45
CA LEU A 74 7.05 -6.06 -7.71
C LEU A 74 5.92 -5.96 -6.66
N ILE A 75 4.69 -6.24 -7.05
CA ILE A 75 3.51 -6.03 -6.19
C ILE A 75 3.44 -7.05 -5.05
N ILE A 76 3.72 -8.35 -5.33
CA ILE A 76 3.60 -9.38 -4.29
C ILE A 76 4.63 -9.17 -3.18
N PRO A 77 5.94 -9.01 -3.45
CA PRO A 77 6.90 -8.72 -2.39
C PRO A 77 6.59 -7.40 -1.65
N ALA A 78 6.07 -6.38 -2.35
CA ALA A 78 5.69 -5.14 -1.72
C ALA A 78 4.59 -5.36 -0.66
N PHE A 79 3.53 -6.10 -0.98
CA PHE A 79 2.49 -6.43 0.02
C PHE A 79 3.01 -7.31 1.15
N VAL A 80 3.87 -8.30 0.88
CA VAL A 80 4.49 -9.12 1.92
C VAL A 80 5.29 -8.24 2.88
N LEU A 81 6.14 -7.37 2.37
CA LEU A 81 6.96 -6.48 3.18
C LEU A 81 6.11 -5.44 3.92
N MET A 82 5.06 -4.88 3.30
CA MET A 82 4.11 -4.01 3.99
C MET A 82 3.43 -4.72 5.16
N GLY A 83 2.93 -5.95 4.96
CA GLY A 83 2.34 -6.74 6.03
C GLY A 83 3.33 -7.02 7.16
N THR A 84 4.55 -7.46 6.83
CA THR A 84 5.60 -7.77 7.80
C THR A 84 6.04 -6.53 8.59
N THR A 85 6.31 -5.42 7.92
CA THR A 85 6.75 -4.19 8.59
C THR A 85 5.64 -3.59 9.45
N SER A 86 4.38 -3.66 9.01
CA SER A 86 3.24 -3.25 9.83
C SER A 86 3.05 -4.15 11.06
N LEU A 87 3.19 -5.47 10.90
CA LEU A 87 3.16 -6.40 12.03
C LEU A 87 4.25 -6.09 13.04
N LEU A 88 5.49 -5.86 12.59
CA LEU A 88 6.59 -5.46 13.46
C LEU A 88 6.33 -4.10 14.14
N THR A 89 5.68 -3.16 13.45
CA THR A 89 5.40 -1.83 13.99
C THR A 89 4.37 -1.87 15.13
N PHE A 90 3.29 -2.66 14.96
CA PHE A 90 2.10 -2.58 15.83
C PHE A 90 1.90 -3.78 16.73
N ALA A 91 2.37 -4.99 16.37
CA ALA A 91 2.18 -6.18 17.19
C ALA A 91 3.33 -6.41 18.17
N VAL A 92 4.51 -5.83 17.93
CA VAL A 92 5.68 -5.99 18.80
C VAL A 92 5.68 -4.88 19.85
N ASP A 93 5.85 -5.27 21.10
CA ASP A 93 6.08 -4.32 22.18
C ASP A 93 7.56 -3.87 22.18
N TRP A 94 7.78 -2.62 21.82
CA TRP A 94 9.11 -2.00 21.77
C TRP A 94 9.51 -1.33 23.09
N THR A 95 8.65 -1.37 24.13
CA THR A 95 8.96 -0.79 25.45
C THR A 95 10.10 -1.55 26.10
N GLY A 96 11.09 -0.81 26.63
CA GLY A 96 12.27 -1.42 27.25
C GLY A 96 13.33 -1.98 26.29
N VAL A 97 13.11 -1.95 24.98
CA VAL A 97 14.12 -2.34 23.99
C VAL A 97 15.03 -1.17 23.68
N PRO A 98 16.37 -1.27 23.89
CA PRO A 98 17.28 -0.21 23.50
C PRO A 98 17.16 0.12 22.00
N GLY A 99 16.84 1.37 21.66
CA GLY A 99 16.60 1.80 20.29
C GLY A 99 15.26 1.34 19.70
N GLY A 100 14.33 0.79 20.49
CA GLY A 100 13.04 0.27 20.05
C GLY A 100 12.22 1.29 19.25
N THR A 101 12.17 2.54 19.70
CA THR A 101 11.49 3.64 18.96
C THR A 101 12.09 3.86 17.57
N ALA A 102 13.42 3.81 17.45
CA ALA A 102 14.08 3.97 16.14
C ALA A 102 13.80 2.77 15.22
N LEU A 103 13.77 1.55 15.76
CA LEU A 103 13.40 0.35 15.00
C LEU A 103 11.94 0.40 14.55
N GLN A 104 11.04 0.80 15.42
CA GLN A 104 9.63 1.00 15.07
C GLN A 104 9.48 2.04 13.95
N PHE A 105 10.15 3.18 14.06
CA PHE A 105 10.17 4.19 13.00
C PHE A 105 10.74 3.63 11.70
N ALA A 106 11.83 2.86 11.73
CA ALA A 106 12.40 2.22 10.55
C ALA A 106 11.43 1.26 9.87
N CYS A 107 10.62 0.51 10.64
CA CYS A 107 9.57 -0.35 10.10
C CYS A 107 8.48 0.46 9.38
N VAL A 108 8.03 1.58 9.96
CA VAL A 108 7.05 2.47 9.31
C VAL A 108 7.63 3.12 8.05
N ALA A 109 8.89 3.55 8.11
CA ALA A 109 9.61 4.12 6.97
C ALA A 109 9.73 3.10 5.82
N ALA A 110 10.11 1.86 6.14
CA ALA A 110 10.18 0.76 5.18
C ALA A 110 8.80 0.43 4.60
N PHE A 111 7.75 0.39 5.42
CA PHE A 111 6.36 0.22 4.99
C PHE A 111 5.98 1.23 3.91
N SER A 112 6.27 2.51 4.14
CA SER A 112 5.92 3.58 3.22
C SER A 112 6.75 3.56 1.94
N LEU A 113 8.07 3.38 2.07
CA LEU A 113 9.00 3.31 0.94
C LEU A 113 8.65 2.17 -0.02
N ILE A 114 8.47 0.97 0.53
CA ILE A 114 8.20 -0.24 -0.25
C ILE A 114 6.77 -0.23 -0.78
N GLY A 115 5.83 0.27 0.00
CA GLY A 115 4.43 0.38 -0.39
C GLY A 115 4.23 1.15 -1.70
N ALA A 116 5.04 2.16 -1.96
CA ALA A 116 4.99 2.98 -3.17
C ALA A 116 5.21 2.19 -4.48
N VAL A 117 5.81 1.01 -4.40
CA VAL A 117 5.99 0.11 -5.55
C VAL A 117 4.64 -0.31 -6.15
N VAL A 118 3.62 -0.50 -5.30
CA VAL A 118 2.28 -0.93 -5.74
C VAL A 118 1.60 0.10 -6.65
N PRO A 119 1.39 1.37 -6.21
CA PRO A 119 0.76 2.38 -7.06
C PRO A 119 1.56 2.67 -8.32
N SER A 120 2.90 2.75 -8.24
CA SER A 120 3.76 3.03 -9.39
C SER A 120 3.65 1.94 -10.46
N THR A 121 3.63 0.67 -10.04
CA THR A 121 3.48 -0.47 -10.94
C THR A 121 2.08 -0.49 -11.57
N LEU A 122 1.02 -0.30 -10.79
CA LEU A 122 -0.36 -0.32 -11.26
C LEU A 122 -0.67 0.83 -12.23
N THR A 123 -0.14 2.02 -11.96
CA THR A 123 -0.30 3.19 -12.84
C THR A 123 0.30 2.92 -14.22
N ARG A 124 1.50 2.33 -14.27
CA ARG A 124 2.11 1.92 -15.54
C ARG A 124 1.30 0.85 -16.26
N LEU A 125 0.76 -0.09 -15.50
CA LEU A 125 -0.03 -1.20 -16.03
C LEU A 125 -1.38 -0.77 -16.61
N ALA A 126 -1.90 0.40 -16.25
CA ALA A 126 -3.24 0.86 -16.65
C ALA A 126 -3.43 0.90 -18.19
N VAL A 127 -2.35 1.16 -18.93
CA VAL A 127 -2.37 1.15 -20.42
C VAL A 127 -2.64 -0.27 -20.93
N ASP A 128 -1.97 -1.27 -20.37
CA ASP A 128 -2.07 -2.67 -20.77
C ASP A 128 -3.38 -3.33 -20.29
N LEU A 129 -4.03 -2.74 -19.28
CA LEU A 129 -5.30 -3.22 -18.73
C LEU A 129 -6.52 -2.75 -19.51
N ALA A 130 -6.36 -1.77 -20.40
CA ALA A 130 -7.45 -1.31 -21.26
C ALA A 130 -7.85 -2.45 -22.23
N PRO A 131 -9.15 -2.84 -22.29
CA PRO A 131 -9.59 -3.87 -23.21
C PRO A 131 -9.53 -3.38 -24.66
N PRO A 132 -9.51 -4.28 -25.67
CA PRO A 132 -9.65 -3.90 -27.08
C PRO A 132 -10.87 -3.00 -27.29
N GLY A 133 -10.69 -1.85 -27.95
CA GLY A 133 -11.74 -0.84 -28.12
C GLY A 133 -12.08 -0.04 -26.85
N GLY A 134 -11.35 -0.26 -25.76
CA GLY A 134 -11.43 0.53 -24.54
C GLY A 134 -10.43 1.68 -24.52
N SER A 135 -10.43 2.43 -23.41
CA SER A 135 -9.58 3.61 -23.21
C SER A 135 -8.72 3.44 -21.97
N ALA A 136 -7.40 3.63 -22.11
CA ALA A 136 -6.45 3.61 -21.00
C ALA A 136 -6.77 4.70 -19.94
N PRO A 137 -7.12 5.95 -20.32
CA PRO A 137 -7.61 6.93 -19.36
C PRO A 137 -8.83 6.47 -18.56
N ALA A 138 -9.78 5.74 -19.20
CA ALA A 138 -10.94 5.21 -18.49
C ALA A 138 -10.57 4.08 -17.52
N ALA A 139 -9.60 3.23 -17.87
CA ALA A 139 -9.07 2.22 -16.96
C ALA A 139 -8.38 2.86 -15.74
N MET A 140 -7.55 3.87 -15.98
CA MET A 140 -6.89 4.64 -14.93
C MET A 140 -7.91 5.36 -14.03
N GLY A 141 -8.91 6.01 -14.62
CA GLY A 141 -9.98 6.69 -13.87
C GLY A 141 -10.73 5.74 -12.94
N LEU A 142 -11.06 4.53 -13.41
CA LEU A 142 -11.70 3.50 -12.60
C LEU A 142 -10.80 3.05 -11.43
N MET A 143 -9.54 2.78 -11.71
CA MET A 143 -8.57 2.40 -10.67
C MET A 143 -8.40 3.52 -9.64
N GLN A 144 -8.36 4.79 -10.09
CA GLN A 144 -8.25 5.96 -9.23
C GLN A 144 -9.49 6.18 -8.35
N GLN A 145 -10.68 5.84 -8.84
CA GLN A 145 -11.90 5.87 -8.02
C GLN A 145 -11.81 4.90 -6.84
N ILE A 146 -11.37 3.66 -7.09
CA ILE A 146 -11.22 2.66 -6.03
C ILE A 146 -10.10 3.07 -5.04
N PHE A 147 -9.00 3.64 -5.55
CA PHE A 147 -7.96 4.24 -4.72
C PHE A 147 -8.52 5.32 -3.80
N ASN A 148 -9.35 6.24 -4.31
CA ASN A 148 -9.94 7.31 -3.51
C ASN A 148 -10.94 6.79 -2.48
N VAL A 149 -11.72 5.76 -2.81
CA VAL A 149 -12.56 5.05 -1.82
C VAL A 149 -11.69 4.50 -0.70
N GLY A 150 -10.55 3.90 -1.02
CA GLY A 150 -9.59 3.40 -0.03
C GLY A 150 -9.00 4.52 0.85
N ASN A 151 -8.65 5.67 0.26
CA ASN A 151 -8.19 6.85 1.02
C ASN A 151 -9.21 7.32 2.04
N PHE A 152 -10.49 7.28 1.69
CA PHE A 152 -11.58 7.68 2.57
C PHE A 152 -11.89 6.63 3.63
N THR A 153 -11.93 5.35 3.25
CA THR A 153 -12.34 4.25 4.15
C THR A 153 -11.22 3.79 5.07
N GLY A 154 -9.96 3.87 4.65
CA GLY A 154 -8.80 3.43 5.43
C GLY A 154 -8.72 4.05 6.83
N PRO A 155 -8.71 5.40 6.95
CA PRO A 155 -8.72 6.07 8.25
C PRO A 155 -9.93 5.72 9.12
N ALA A 156 -11.13 5.63 8.53
CA ALA A 156 -12.34 5.28 9.26
C ALA A 156 -12.26 3.85 9.84
N LEU A 157 -11.78 2.89 9.05
CA LEU A 157 -11.64 1.50 9.48
C LEU A 157 -10.61 1.35 10.61
N VAL A 158 -9.45 1.99 10.49
CA VAL A 158 -8.43 1.88 11.53
C VAL A 158 -8.83 2.62 12.81
N ALA A 159 -9.49 3.76 12.71
CA ALA A 159 -10.02 4.48 13.88
C ALA A 159 -11.09 3.66 14.61
N TRP A 160 -12.00 3.02 13.85
CA TRP A 160 -12.96 2.08 14.42
C TRP A 160 -12.26 0.90 15.12
N LEU A 161 -11.27 0.29 14.47
CA LEU A 161 -10.53 -0.82 15.05
C LEU A 161 -9.79 -0.40 16.33
N ALA A 162 -9.10 0.75 16.32
CA ALA A 162 -8.40 1.28 17.48
C ALA A 162 -9.34 1.56 18.64
N THR A 163 -10.54 2.09 18.37
CA THR A 163 -11.57 2.31 19.39
C THR A 163 -12.09 0.99 19.95
N ALA A 164 -12.35 0.00 19.07
CA ALA A 164 -12.88 -1.30 19.48
C ALA A 164 -11.88 -2.15 20.28
N THR A 165 -10.57 -1.98 20.03
CA THR A 165 -9.50 -2.77 20.69
C THR A 165 -8.75 -2.00 21.78
N GLY A 166 -9.10 -0.73 22.00
CA GLY A 166 -8.47 0.10 23.03
C GLY A 166 -7.10 0.68 22.68
N GLY A 167 -6.71 0.67 21.39
CA GLY A 167 -5.43 1.25 20.95
C GLY A 167 -5.01 0.85 19.54
N TRP A 168 -3.86 1.37 19.13
CA TRP A 168 -3.32 1.18 17.78
C TRP A 168 -2.64 -0.18 17.55
N ASN A 169 -2.39 -0.94 18.61
CA ASN A 169 -1.63 -2.20 18.56
C ASN A 169 -2.28 -3.25 17.65
N SER A 170 -3.58 -3.16 17.40
CA SER A 170 -4.32 -4.07 16.52
C SER A 170 -4.34 -3.66 15.05
N THR A 171 -3.73 -2.52 14.67
CA THR A 171 -3.67 -2.01 13.29
C THR A 171 -3.09 -3.05 12.31
N TRP A 172 -2.16 -3.89 12.77
CA TRP A 172 -1.58 -4.96 11.95
C TRP A 172 -2.61 -5.98 11.44
N LEU A 173 -3.70 -6.23 12.17
CA LEU A 173 -4.75 -7.15 11.72
C LEU A 173 -5.38 -6.66 10.41
N MET A 174 -5.69 -5.38 10.37
CA MET A 174 -6.26 -4.75 9.18
C MET A 174 -5.24 -4.70 8.03
N THR A 175 -4.02 -4.25 8.29
CA THR A 175 -2.99 -4.12 7.25
C THR A 175 -2.56 -5.48 6.70
N CYS A 176 -2.36 -6.50 7.54
CA CYS A 176 -2.07 -7.87 7.08
C CYS A 176 -3.25 -8.48 6.32
N GLY A 177 -4.48 -8.21 6.73
CA GLY A 177 -5.69 -8.64 6.02
C GLY A 177 -5.73 -8.07 4.59
N PHE A 178 -5.55 -6.76 4.44
CA PHE A 178 -5.50 -6.11 3.12
C PHE A 178 -4.24 -6.48 2.32
N ALA A 179 -3.10 -6.72 2.97
CA ALA A 179 -1.92 -7.23 2.28
C ALA A 179 -2.19 -8.61 1.67
N THR A 180 -2.78 -9.52 2.44
CA THR A 180 -3.16 -10.86 1.98
C THR A 180 -4.16 -10.77 0.82
N LEU A 181 -5.19 -9.95 0.94
CA LEU A 181 -6.17 -9.73 -0.13
C LEU A 181 -5.51 -9.17 -1.38
N GLY A 182 -4.62 -8.18 -1.23
CA GLY A 182 -3.85 -7.59 -2.33
C GLY A 182 -2.97 -8.62 -3.06
N ILE A 183 -2.33 -9.53 -2.31
CA ILE A 183 -1.56 -10.65 -2.87
C ILE A 183 -2.47 -11.59 -3.68
N LEU A 184 -3.60 -12.01 -3.11
CA LEU A 184 -4.54 -12.93 -3.78
C LEU A 184 -5.10 -12.33 -5.07
N LEU A 185 -5.49 -11.06 -5.03
CA LEU A 185 -5.96 -10.32 -6.22
C LEU A 185 -4.87 -10.17 -7.27
N SER A 186 -3.63 -9.92 -6.87
CA SER A 186 -2.48 -9.81 -7.78
C SER A 186 -2.14 -11.15 -8.43
N LEU A 187 -2.22 -12.24 -7.67
CA LEU A 187 -2.06 -13.60 -8.21
C LEU A 187 -3.17 -13.94 -9.19
N TYR A 188 -4.40 -13.55 -8.89
CA TYR A 188 -5.53 -13.75 -9.79
C TYR A 188 -5.36 -12.95 -11.09
N LEU A 189 -4.95 -11.68 -10.99
CA LEU A 189 -4.68 -10.81 -12.13
C LEU A 189 -3.58 -11.37 -13.04
N SER A 190 -2.57 -12.02 -12.46
CA SER A 190 -1.42 -12.58 -13.18
C SER A 190 -1.68 -13.96 -13.82
N ARG A 191 -2.82 -14.60 -13.56
CA ARG A 191 -3.11 -15.91 -14.15
C ARG A 191 -3.36 -15.79 -15.65
N ARG A 192 -2.82 -16.73 -16.44
CA ARG A 192 -2.97 -16.80 -17.91
C ARG A 192 -4.41 -16.68 -18.41
N ARG A 193 -5.40 -17.12 -17.64
CA ARG A 193 -6.84 -17.05 -17.99
C ARG A 193 -7.33 -15.62 -18.25
N LEU A 194 -6.65 -14.58 -17.74
CA LEU A 194 -6.96 -13.18 -18.01
C LEU A 194 -6.11 -12.57 -19.13
N GLY A 195 -5.25 -13.35 -19.79
CA GLY A 195 -4.45 -12.91 -20.93
C GLY A 195 -3.40 -11.86 -20.59
N LEU A 196 -2.93 -11.84 -19.33
CA LEU A 196 -1.82 -11.00 -18.90
C LEU A 196 -0.53 -11.85 -18.93
N ASP A 197 -0.06 -12.20 -20.11
CA ASP A 197 1.29 -12.71 -20.30
C ASP A 197 2.25 -11.51 -20.21
N PHE A 198 2.73 -11.24 -19.00
CA PHE A 198 3.76 -10.22 -18.73
C PHE A 198 5.16 -10.67 -19.18
N ALA A 199 5.27 -11.79 -19.85
CA ALA A 199 6.56 -12.45 -20.10
C ALA A 199 7.30 -11.95 -21.34
N HIS A 200 6.64 -11.23 -22.26
CA HIS A 200 7.30 -10.86 -23.52
C HIS A 200 6.75 -9.52 -24.05
N ARG A 201 7.33 -8.42 -23.63
CA ARG A 201 7.57 -7.23 -24.46
C ARG A 201 8.72 -6.41 -23.91
#